data_0460b6979aae37e4e2ae3a0ce2cd353b
#
_entry.id   0460b6979aae37e4e2ae3a0ce2cd353b
#
_cell.length_a   1.000
_cell.length_b   1.000
_cell.length_c   1.000
_cell.angle_alpha   90.00
_cell.angle_beta   90.00
_cell.angle_gamma   90.00
#
_symmetry.space_group_name_H-M   'P 1'
#
loop_
_entity.id
_entity.type
_entity.pdbx_description
1 polymer ?
#
loop_
_entity_poly.entity_id
_entity_poly.type
_entity_poly.pdbx_seq_one_letter_code
_entity_poly.pdbx_strand_id
1 'polypeptide(L)'
;MIILCVNVLLLGLFSLDLQAQNEGAKMIRVMTFNLWRGGLNGGQPLEQSIKAIELAQADIVGLQETHHGDIDNGKKIAAKLGWHYFQQGGRTAVLSRYPIVGSTTRKWGVRIQLPSKTTLHFFNAHFPASPYQPYQILKIPYGDAPFISTSHQAVEWALKSRGAQLDSLLQELIPTLQAKEPVVLTGDFNEPSFQDWTQKAADKKLVPLAVPYPTTKRISEAGMRDTYRTIHPDEIKKRGHTWTNTTSPEDPNDFHDRIDFVFVKNLTVQNAQVVGESTDNADIVLTPWPSDHRGVVAKVAITLNDDCFSID
;
A
#
# COMPACT_ATOMS: atom_id res chain seq x y z
N MET A 1 24.34 43.29 -29.81
CA MET A 1 23.81 43.37 -28.44
C MET A 1 22.28 43.06 -28.43
N ILE A 2 21.79 42.15 -29.25
CA ILE A 2 20.33 41.78 -29.34
C ILE A 2 20.08 40.28 -29.13
N ILE A 3 21.13 39.46 -29.03
CA ILE A 3 20.96 37.96 -28.91
C ILE A 3 20.85 37.52 -27.43
N LEU A 4 21.16 38.37 -26.42
CA LEU A 4 21.15 37.95 -25.03
C LEU A 4 19.78 38.08 -24.33
N CYS A 5 18.84 38.85 -24.91
CA CYS A 5 17.49 39.01 -24.30
C CYS A 5 16.50 37.91 -24.61
N VAL A 6 16.67 37.15 -25.72
CA VAL A 6 15.70 36.12 -26.15
C VAL A 6 15.84 34.83 -25.33
N ASN A 7 17.06 34.48 -24.86
CA ASN A 7 17.28 33.27 -24.07
C ASN A 7 16.79 33.39 -22.62
N VAL A 8 16.73 34.59 -22.06
CA VAL A 8 16.23 34.80 -20.68
C VAL A 8 14.69 34.73 -20.64
N LEU A 9 14.02 35.18 -21.72
CA LEU A 9 12.56 35.10 -21.82
C LEU A 9 12.05 33.66 -21.99
N LEU A 10 12.76 32.83 -22.77
CA LEU A 10 12.40 31.41 -22.98
C LEU A 10 12.60 30.58 -21.72
N LEU A 11 13.66 30.81 -20.94
CA LEU A 11 13.88 30.14 -19.65
C LEU A 11 12.88 30.58 -18.58
N GLY A 12 12.41 31.82 -18.61
CA GLY A 12 11.37 32.33 -17.72
C GLY A 12 9.99 31.73 -18.01
N LEU A 13 9.65 31.51 -19.27
CA LEU A 13 8.37 30.88 -19.66
C LEU A 13 8.33 29.38 -19.31
N PHE A 14 9.43 28.65 -19.50
CA PHE A 14 9.52 27.24 -19.10
C PHE A 14 9.45 27.05 -17.57
N SER A 15 10.01 27.97 -16.79
CA SER A 15 9.94 27.89 -15.33
C SER A 15 8.54 28.28 -14.79
N LEU A 16 7.84 29.19 -15.44
CA LEU A 16 6.46 29.58 -15.10
C LEU A 16 5.47 28.47 -15.45
N ASP A 17 5.63 27.77 -16.60
CA ASP A 17 4.80 26.63 -16.97
C ASP A 17 5.01 25.43 -16.02
N LEU A 18 6.23 25.16 -15.58
CA LEU A 18 6.49 24.13 -14.56
C LEU A 18 5.88 24.46 -13.20
N GLN A 19 5.87 25.74 -12.80
CA GLN A 19 5.26 26.20 -11.56
C GLN A 19 3.72 26.20 -11.66
N ALA A 20 3.15 26.62 -12.78
CA ALA A 20 1.71 26.58 -13.03
C ALA A 20 1.16 25.14 -13.08
N GLN A 21 1.91 24.16 -13.65
CA GLN A 21 1.55 22.74 -13.60
C GLN A 21 1.57 22.17 -12.17
N ASN A 22 2.36 22.74 -11.26
CA ASN A 22 2.42 22.32 -9.85
C ASN A 22 1.30 22.90 -8.99
N GLU A 23 0.71 24.02 -9.36
CA GLU A 23 -0.44 24.62 -8.62
C GLU A 23 -1.78 23.90 -8.89
N GLY A 24 -1.90 23.15 -9.99
CA GLY A 24 -3.10 22.36 -10.34
C GLY A 24 -3.15 20.96 -9.73
N ALA A 25 -2.03 20.39 -9.27
CA ALA A 25 -1.98 19.02 -8.77
C ALA A 25 -2.26 18.97 -7.26
N LYS A 26 -3.43 18.43 -6.88
CA LYS A 26 -3.73 18.22 -5.45
C LYS A 26 -3.02 16.97 -4.94
N MET A 27 -2.17 17.17 -3.94
CA MET A 27 -1.46 16.06 -3.28
C MET A 27 -2.33 15.44 -2.21
N ILE A 28 -2.33 14.10 -2.15
CA ILE A 28 -2.89 13.32 -1.05
C ILE A 28 -1.87 12.28 -0.59
N ARG A 29 -1.95 11.91 0.68
CA ARG A 29 -1.18 10.82 1.27
C ARG A 29 -2.10 9.66 1.61
N VAL A 30 -1.80 8.50 1.04
CA VAL A 30 -2.56 7.27 1.24
C VAL A 30 -1.69 6.25 1.94
N MET A 31 -2.24 5.54 2.92
CA MET A 31 -1.49 4.62 3.78
C MET A 31 -2.18 3.27 3.87
N THR A 32 -1.40 2.19 3.95
CA THR A 32 -1.83 0.88 4.47
C THR A 32 -1.23 0.66 5.84
N PHE A 33 -1.99 0.10 6.77
CA PHE A 33 -1.49 -0.23 8.10
C PHE A 33 -2.26 -1.39 8.73
N ASN A 34 -1.59 -2.53 8.89
CA ASN A 34 -2.08 -3.63 9.70
C ASN A 34 -1.86 -3.28 11.19
N LEU A 35 -2.93 -3.29 11.98
CA LEU A 35 -2.92 -2.86 13.38
C LEU A 35 -2.46 -3.94 14.37
N TRP A 36 -2.30 -5.18 13.93
CA TRP A 36 -2.04 -6.33 14.82
C TRP A 36 -3.10 -6.46 15.91
N ARG A 37 -4.22 -7.13 15.56
CA ARG A 37 -5.35 -7.38 16.48
C ARG A 37 -5.85 -6.09 17.17
N GLY A 38 -6.12 -5.08 16.36
CA GLY A 38 -6.67 -3.81 16.83
C GLY A 38 -5.68 -2.89 17.50
N GLY A 39 -4.38 -3.07 17.26
CA GLY A 39 -3.34 -2.18 17.75
C GLY A 39 -3.00 -2.34 19.23
N LEU A 40 -3.42 -3.44 19.84
CA LEU A 40 -3.18 -3.69 21.29
C LEU A 40 -2.25 -4.89 21.53
N ASN A 41 -1.97 -5.70 20.53
CA ASN A 41 -1.22 -6.95 20.74
C ASN A 41 0.28 -6.67 21.01
N GLY A 42 0.81 -5.56 20.55
CA GLY A 42 2.18 -5.07 20.87
C GLY A 42 2.30 -4.47 22.29
N GLY A 43 1.26 -4.49 23.10
CA GLY A 43 1.26 -3.92 24.46
C GLY A 43 1.26 -2.38 24.47
N GLN A 44 1.10 -1.73 23.32
CA GLN A 44 1.06 -0.28 23.21
C GLN A 44 -0.39 0.24 23.30
N PRO A 45 -0.59 1.46 23.81
CA PRO A 45 -1.91 2.08 23.80
C PRO A 45 -2.32 2.43 22.36
N LEU A 46 -3.63 2.50 22.10
CA LEU A 46 -4.20 2.80 20.78
C LEU A 46 -3.72 4.15 20.22
N GLU A 47 -3.38 5.07 21.08
CA GLU A 47 -2.78 6.38 20.75
C GLU A 47 -1.48 6.24 19.97
N GLN A 48 -0.74 5.15 20.12
CA GLN A 48 0.47 4.91 19.34
C GLN A 48 0.15 4.61 17.87
N SER A 49 -0.91 3.85 17.59
CA SER A 49 -1.39 3.66 16.20
C SER A 49 -1.89 4.97 15.58
N ILE A 50 -2.53 5.84 16.37
CA ILE A 50 -2.95 7.17 15.93
C ILE A 50 -1.73 8.03 15.59
N LYS A 51 -0.70 8.07 16.46
CA LYS A 51 0.54 8.79 16.19
C LYS A 51 1.25 8.31 14.94
N ALA A 52 1.24 7.00 14.65
CA ALA A 52 1.81 6.46 13.41
C ALA A 52 1.12 7.06 12.17
N ILE A 53 -0.21 7.14 12.17
CA ILE A 53 -1.02 7.73 11.10
C ILE A 53 -0.73 9.25 10.97
N GLU A 54 -0.64 9.97 12.10
CA GLU A 54 -0.34 11.40 12.14
C GLU A 54 1.07 11.71 11.64
N LEU A 55 2.09 10.96 12.08
CA LEU A 55 3.48 11.11 11.62
C LEU A 55 3.62 10.82 10.13
N ALA A 56 2.91 9.83 9.62
CA ALA A 56 2.81 9.56 8.20
C ALA A 56 2.11 10.68 7.43
N GLN A 57 1.44 11.61 8.13
CA GLN A 57 0.60 12.66 7.55
C GLN A 57 -0.42 12.10 6.56
N ALA A 58 -0.98 10.93 6.87
CA ALA A 58 -1.94 10.28 6.00
C ALA A 58 -3.24 11.08 5.90
N ASP A 59 -3.90 11.04 4.75
CA ASP A 59 -5.22 11.62 4.52
C ASP A 59 -6.28 10.52 4.43
N ILE A 60 -5.87 9.33 3.93
CA ILE A 60 -6.73 8.16 3.76
C ILE A 60 -5.91 6.94 4.17
N VAL A 61 -6.50 6.05 4.96
CA VAL A 61 -5.83 4.85 5.47
C VAL A 61 -6.70 3.61 5.26
N GLY A 62 -6.11 2.59 4.62
CA GLY A 62 -6.63 1.23 4.65
C GLY A 62 -6.06 0.50 5.86
N LEU A 63 -6.92 0.08 6.77
CA LEU A 63 -6.56 -0.66 7.96
C LEU A 63 -6.88 -2.15 7.81
N GLN A 64 -5.99 -2.98 8.34
CA GLN A 64 -6.19 -4.42 8.51
C GLN A 64 -6.12 -4.75 10.00
N GLU A 65 -6.71 -5.88 10.38
CA GLU A 65 -6.80 -6.36 11.76
C GLU A 65 -7.37 -5.34 12.76
N THR A 66 -8.44 -4.65 12.39
CA THR A 66 -9.00 -3.52 13.14
C THR A 66 -9.60 -3.89 14.50
N HIS A 67 -9.83 -5.18 14.79
CA HIS A 67 -10.55 -5.62 15.99
C HIS A 67 -9.63 -6.26 17.04
N HIS A 68 -9.92 -5.94 18.30
CA HIS A 68 -9.45 -6.69 19.47
C HIS A 68 -10.68 -7.31 20.16
N GLY A 69 -10.84 -8.64 20.02
CA GLY A 69 -12.12 -9.30 20.36
C GLY A 69 -13.26 -8.71 19.54
N ASP A 70 -14.32 -8.29 20.22
CA ASP A 70 -15.50 -7.64 19.60
C ASP A 70 -15.35 -6.12 19.46
N ILE A 71 -14.22 -5.56 19.91
CA ILE A 71 -14.00 -4.11 19.91
C ILE A 71 -13.36 -3.72 18.56
N ASP A 72 -14.04 -2.89 17.79
CA ASP A 72 -13.53 -2.26 16.59
C ASP A 72 -12.70 -1.01 16.95
N ASN A 73 -11.38 -1.19 17.02
CA ASN A 73 -10.44 -0.11 17.31
C ASN A 73 -10.18 0.78 16.07
N GLY A 74 -10.39 0.27 14.85
CA GLY A 74 -10.37 1.10 13.65
C GLY A 74 -11.42 2.22 13.71
N LYS A 75 -12.64 1.90 14.19
CA LYS A 75 -13.69 2.88 14.45
C LYS A 75 -13.30 3.90 15.53
N LYS A 76 -12.62 3.44 16.59
CA LYS A 76 -12.16 4.35 17.67
C LYS A 76 -11.05 5.29 17.17
N ILE A 77 -10.11 4.79 16.33
CA ILE A 77 -9.07 5.61 15.71
C ILE A 77 -9.73 6.70 14.86
N ALA A 78 -10.67 6.34 13.99
CA ALA A 78 -11.38 7.31 13.14
C ALA A 78 -12.10 8.38 13.96
N ALA A 79 -12.80 7.99 15.04
CA ALA A 79 -13.47 8.92 15.94
C ALA A 79 -12.49 9.89 16.64
N LYS A 80 -11.33 9.40 17.10
CA LYS A 80 -10.30 10.25 17.71
C LYS A 80 -9.64 11.23 16.73
N LEU A 81 -9.47 10.81 15.47
CA LEU A 81 -8.96 11.66 14.40
C LEU A 81 -10.02 12.63 13.84
N GLY A 82 -11.31 12.43 14.16
CA GLY A 82 -12.42 13.18 13.54
C GLY A 82 -12.63 12.85 12.07
N TRP A 83 -12.33 11.61 11.66
CA TRP A 83 -12.37 11.16 10.27
C TRP A 83 -13.60 10.32 9.96
N HIS A 84 -13.94 10.25 8.65
CA HIS A 84 -14.93 9.31 8.14
C HIS A 84 -14.42 7.88 8.25
N TYR A 85 -15.32 6.96 8.53
CA TYR A 85 -15.04 5.56 8.76
C TYR A 85 -15.97 4.67 7.92
N PHE A 86 -15.40 3.65 7.28
CA PHE A 86 -16.14 2.60 6.59
C PHE A 86 -15.60 1.22 6.95
N GLN A 87 -16.46 0.39 7.56
CA GLN A 87 -16.13 -0.99 7.90
C GLN A 87 -16.45 -1.90 6.71
N GLN A 88 -15.42 -2.59 6.19
CA GLN A 88 -15.55 -3.44 5.01
C GLN A 88 -16.03 -4.86 5.34
N GLY A 89 -15.95 -5.29 6.59
CA GLY A 89 -16.06 -6.68 7.04
C GLY A 89 -14.68 -7.33 7.22
N GLY A 90 -14.64 -8.55 7.77
CA GLY A 90 -13.37 -9.29 7.88
C GLY A 90 -12.26 -8.61 8.70
N ARG A 91 -12.59 -7.67 9.58
CA ARG A 91 -11.65 -6.87 10.37
C ARG A 91 -10.81 -5.91 9.52
N THR A 92 -11.36 -5.40 8.43
CA THR A 92 -10.76 -4.37 7.60
C THR A 92 -11.62 -3.11 7.57
N ALA A 93 -10.99 -1.95 7.41
CA ALA A 93 -11.69 -0.67 7.36
C ALA A 93 -10.93 0.36 6.51
N VAL A 94 -11.67 1.37 6.05
CA VAL A 94 -11.11 2.56 5.43
C VAL A 94 -11.42 3.77 6.30
N LEU A 95 -10.39 4.54 6.61
CA LEU A 95 -10.45 5.83 7.29
C LEU A 95 -10.12 6.94 6.29
N SER A 96 -10.85 8.04 6.33
CA SER A 96 -10.63 9.16 5.41
C SER A 96 -10.91 10.51 6.06
N ARG A 97 -10.04 11.49 5.82
CA ARG A 97 -10.33 12.92 6.12
C ARG A 97 -11.49 13.44 5.28
N TYR A 98 -11.75 12.81 4.14
CA TYR A 98 -12.73 13.24 3.15
C TYR A 98 -13.98 12.36 3.20
N PRO A 99 -15.15 12.88 2.81
CA PRO A 99 -16.40 12.13 2.84
C PRO A 99 -16.33 10.83 2.03
N ILE A 100 -16.75 9.74 2.65
CA ILE A 100 -16.98 8.45 1.98
C ILE A 100 -18.42 8.45 1.48
N VAL A 101 -18.60 8.49 0.15
CA VAL A 101 -19.90 8.71 -0.49
C VAL A 101 -20.54 7.44 -1.08
N GLY A 102 -19.86 6.30 -0.96
CA GLY A 102 -20.39 5.02 -1.39
C GLY A 102 -19.36 3.90 -1.31
N SER A 103 -19.79 2.67 -1.58
CA SER A 103 -18.93 1.49 -1.60
C SER A 103 -19.26 0.59 -2.78
N THR A 104 -18.34 -0.33 -3.10
CA THR A 104 -18.59 -1.44 -4.01
C THR A 104 -19.51 -2.49 -3.35
N THR A 105 -20.13 -3.36 -4.14
CA THR A 105 -21.15 -4.31 -3.66
C THR A 105 -20.60 -5.28 -2.61
N ARG A 106 -19.36 -5.77 -2.80
CA ARG A 106 -18.68 -6.68 -1.86
C ARG A 106 -17.84 -5.94 -0.85
N LYS A 107 -17.87 -4.61 -0.85
CA LYS A 107 -17.16 -3.71 0.07
C LYS A 107 -15.64 -3.79 -0.02
N TRP A 108 -15.06 -4.27 -1.14
CA TRP A 108 -13.62 -4.20 -1.36
C TRP A 108 -13.14 -2.74 -1.50
N GLY A 109 -13.98 -1.87 -2.07
CA GLY A 109 -13.66 -0.47 -2.31
C GLY A 109 -14.73 0.50 -1.84
N VAL A 110 -14.30 1.73 -1.63
CA VAL A 110 -15.16 2.90 -1.33
C VAL A 110 -14.92 4.01 -2.35
N ARG A 111 -15.90 4.89 -2.49
CA ARG A 111 -15.76 6.16 -3.23
C ARG A 111 -15.59 7.29 -2.23
N ILE A 112 -14.53 8.06 -2.40
CA ILE A 112 -14.17 9.17 -1.54
C ILE A 112 -14.29 10.46 -2.35
N GLN A 113 -15.06 11.44 -1.85
CA GLN A 113 -15.22 12.73 -2.50
C GLN A 113 -14.11 13.67 -2.04
N LEU A 114 -13.16 13.98 -2.93
CA LEU A 114 -12.08 14.91 -2.63
C LEU A 114 -12.57 16.37 -2.69
N PRO A 115 -11.89 17.32 -2.02
CA PRO A 115 -12.25 18.74 -2.07
C PRO A 115 -12.24 19.36 -3.48
N SER A 116 -11.50 18.77 -4.42
CA SER A 116 -11.52 19.12 -5.84
C SER A 116 -12.80 18.67 -6.59
N LYS A 117 -13.75 18.06 -5.90
CA LYS A 117 -14.89 17.34 -6.45
C LYS A 117 -14.54 16.09 -7.27
N THR A 118 -13.27 15.71 -7.34
CA THR A 118 -12.83 14.44 -7.94
C THR A 118 -13.26 13.29 -7.04
N THR A 119 -13.80 12.22 -7.62
CA THR A 119 -14.05 10.96 -6.92
C THR A 119 -12.78 10.13 -6.95
N LEU A 120 -12.29 9.71 -5.78
CA LEU A 120 -11.22 8.74 -5.63
C LEU A 120 -11.82 7.39 -5.28
N HIS A 121 -11.49 6.35 -6.02
CA HIS A 121 -11.80 4.97 -5.67
C HIS A 121 -10.69 4.40 -4.79
N PHE A 122 -11.03 3.98 -3.58
CA PHE A 122 -10.07 3.48 -2.61
C PHE A 122 -10.45 2.06 -2.21
N PHE A 123 -9.63 1.09 -2.59
CA PHE A 123 -9.75 -0.32 -2.23
C PHE A 123 -8.80 -0.66 -1.08
N ASN A 124 -9.19 -1.62 -0.25
CA ASN A 124 -8.35 -2.12 0.83
C ASN A 124 -8.60 -3.61 1.04
N ALA A 125 -7.52 -4.40 1.16
CA ALA A 125 -7.56 -5.83 1.27
C ALA A 125 -6.76 -6.34 2.48
N HIS A 126 -7.15 -7.51 2.99
CA HIS A 126 -6.36 -8.34 3.90
C HIS A 126 -6.56 -9.79 3.46
N PHE A 127 -5.52 -10.39 2.87
CA PHE A 127 -5.59 -11.76 2.40
C PHE A 127 -5.17 -12.76 3.48
N PRO A 128 -5.50 -14.06 3.35
CA PRO A 128 -5.14 -15.08 4.34
C PRO A 128 -3.64 -15.17 4.60
N ALA A 129 -3.24 -15.20 5.88
CA ALA A 129 -1.86 -15.31 6.29
C ALA A 129 -1.27 -16.71 6.03
N SER A 130 -2.09 -17.76 6.16
CA SER A 130 -1.62 -19.16 6.04
C SER A 130 -2.30 -19.86 4.87
N PRO A 131 -1.55 -20.76 4.18
CA PRO A 131 -0.11 -20.98 4.29
C PRO A 131 0.72 -19.83 3.71
N TYR A 132 1.88 -19.56 4.32
CA TYR A 132 2.82 -18.54 3.88
C TYR A 132 3.97 -19.18 3.09
N GLN A 133 4.07 -18.89 1.78
CA GLN A 133 4.96 -19.60 0.87
C GLN A 133 6.45 -19.41 1.17
N PRO A 134 6.92 -18.24 1.61
CA PRO A 134 8.31 -18.09 2.08
C PRO A 134 8.67 -19.11 3.16
N TYR A 135 7.80 -19.31 4.15
CA TYR A 135 8.03 -20.30 5.21
C TYR A 135 7.97 -21.73 4.69
N GLN A 136 7.03 -22.04 3.78
CA GLN A 136 7.02 -23.36 3.16
C GLN A 136 8.31 -23.68 2.42
N ILE A 137 8.92 -22.71 1.69
CA ILE A 137 10.17 -22.86 0.95
C ILE A 137 11.37 -23.01 1.91
N LEU A 138 11.40 -22.20 2.96
CA LEU A 138 12.48 -22.17 3.96
C LEU A 138 12.37 -23.29 5.00
N LYS A 139 11.27 -24.08 4.94
CA LYS A 139 10.97 -25.14 5.91
C LYS A 139 10.76 -24.65 7.34
N ILE A 140 10.24 -23.44 7.47
CA ILE A 140 9.79 -22.85 8.74
C ILE A 140 8.37 -23.35 9.01
N PRO A 141 8.11 -24.03 10.14
CA PRO A 141 6.78 -24.54 10.45
C PRO A 141 5.76 -23.43 10.66
N TYR A 142 4.66 -23.43 9.88
CA TYR A 142 3.57 -22.48 10.01
C TYR A 142 2.24 -23.12 9.57
N GLY A 143 1.46 -23.59 10.52
CA GLY A 143 0.27 -24.41 10.27
C GLY A 143 0.61 -25.80 9.69
N ASP A 144 -0.36 -26.45 9.06
CA ASP A 144 -0.27 -27.84 8.59
C ASP A 144 0.12 -27.96 7.10
N ALA A 145 0.51 -26.86 6.45
CA ALA A 145 0.84 -26.86 5.03
C ALA A 145 2.21 -27.55 4.78
N PRO A 146 2.34 -28.34 3.70
CA PRO A 146 3.59 -29.04 3.40
C PRO A 146 4.69 -28.06 3.01
N PHE A 147 5.95 -28.46 3.24
CA PHE A 147 7.10 -27.75 2.69
C PHE A 147 7.18 -27.96 1.17
N ILE A 148 7.64 -26.92 0.49
CA ILE A 148 7.78 -26.86 -0.96
C ILE A 148 9.23 -26.49 -1.34
N SER A 149 9.60 -26.68 -2.61
CA SER A 149 10.98 -26.46 -3.05
C SER A 149 11.10 -25.78 -4.42
N THR A 150 9.99 -25.54 -5.10
CA THR A 150 10.02 -24.95 -6.45
C THR A 150 9.14 -23.71 -6.54
N SER A 151 9.50 -22.82 -7.47
CA SER A 151 8.72 -21.62 -7.80
C SER A 151 7.29 -21.97 -8.24
N HIS A 152 7.11 -23.03 -9.00
CA HIS A 152 5.81 -23.50 -9.45
C HIS A 152 4.91 -23.89 -8.25
N GLN A 153 5.43 -24.69 -7.32
CA GLN A 153 4.70 -25.05 -6.09
C GLN A 153 4.33 -23.80 -5.26
N ALA A 154 5.23 -22.80 -5.18
CA ALA A 154 4.94 -21.56 -4.48
C ALA A 154 3.76 -20.82 -5.10
N VAL A 155 3.72 -20.69 -6.43
CA VAL A 155 2.60 -20.07 -7.14
C VAL A 155 1.29 -20.87 -6.95
N GLU A 156 1.34 -22.18 -7.06
CA GLU A 156 0.16 -23.03 -6.83
C GLU A 156 -0.42 -22.86 -5.41
N TRP A 157 0.43 -22.89 -4.39
CA TRP A 157 0.00 -22.73 -3.01
C TRP A 157 -0.47 -21.29 -2.71
N ALA A 158 0.15 -20.27 -3.31
CA ALA A 158 -0.31 -18.90 -3.20
C ALA A 158 -1.73 -18.74 -3.79
N LEU A 159 -1.98 -19.29 -5.00
CA LEU A 159 -3.29 -19.27 -5.63
C LEU A 159 -4.32 -20.07 -4.82
N LYS A 160 -3.95 -21.25 -4.29
CA LYS A 160 -4.82 -22.05 -3.43
C LYS A 160 -5.21 -21.29 -2.15
N SER A 161 -4.31 -20.51 -1.59
CA SER A 161 -4.50 -19.76 -0.35
C SER A 161 -5.33 -18.50 -0.56
N ARG A 162 -5.01 -17.70 -1.59
CA ARG A 162 -5.50 -16.31 -1.77
C ARG A 162 -6.29 -16.10 -3.06
N GLY A 163 -6.21 -17.04 -4.02
CA GLY A 163 -6.77 -16.87 -5.36
C GLY A 163 -8.25 -16.50 -5.37
N ALA A 164 -9.08 -17.17 -4.58
CA ALA A 164 -10.51 -16.90 -4.54
C ALA A 164 -10.84 -15.49 -4.04
N GLN A 165 -10.11 -14.99 -3.04
CA GLN A 165 -10.29 -13.62 -2.53
C GLN A 165 -9.74 -12.59 -3.51
N LEU A 166 -8.59 -12.87 -4.15
CA LEU A 166 -8.05 -12.05 -5.22
C LEU A 166 -9.03 -11.94 -6.40
N ASP A 167 -9.63 -13.05 -6.83
CA ASP A 167 -10.65 -13.05 -7.88
C ASP A 167 -11.85 -12.18 -7.50
N SER A 168 -12.32 -12.29 -6.25
CA SER A 168 -13.40 -11.46 -5.72
C SER A 168 -13.05 -9.97 -5.71
N LEU A 169 -11.83 -9.61 -5.32
CA LEU A 169 -11.34 -8.23 -5.40
C LEU A 169 -11.28 -7.74 -6.85
N LEU A 170 -10.68 -8.53 -7.75
CA LEU A 170 -10.48 -8.16 -9.15
C LEU A 170 -11.81 -7.99 -9.90
N GLN A 171 -12.87 -8.73 -9.53
CA GLN A 171 -14.21 -8.55 -10.10
C GLN A 171 -14.79 -7.15 -9.86
N GLU A 172 -14.41 -6.47 -8.77
CA GLU A 172 -14.82 -5.08 -8.49
C GLU A 172 -13.78 -4.06 -8.93
N LEU A 173 -12.50 -4.41 -8.84
CA LEU A 173 -11.38 -3.52 -9.18
C LEU A 173 -11.29 -3.30 -10.70
N ILE A 174 -11.29 -4.34 -11.53
CA ILE A 174 -11.08 -4.23 -12.98
C ILE A 174 -12.09 -3.31 -13.66
N PRO A 175 -13.41 -3.41 -13.41
CA PRO A 175 -14.36 -2.45 -13.98
C PRO A 175 -14.08 -1.00 -13.56
N THR A 176 -13.66 -0.78 -12.32
CA THR A 176 -13.28 0.55 -11.81
C THR A 176 -12.04 1.10 -12.53
N LEU A 177 -11.08 0.23 -12.87
CA LEU A 177 -9.86 0.63 -13.58
C LEU A 177 -10.09 1.04 -15.04
N GLN A 178 -11.26 0.75 -15.61
CA GLN A 178 -11.63 1.18 -16.97
C GLN A 178 -12.04 2.66 -17.02
N ALA A 179 -12.45 3.22 -15.89
CA ALA A 179 -12.75 4.64 -15.78
C ALA A 179 -11.44 5.48 -15.75
N LYS A 180 -11.56 6.77 -16.08
CA LYS A 180 -10.43 7.73 -15.99
C LYS A 180 -10.20 8.23 -14.54
N GLU A 181 -11.04 7.83 -13.61
CA GLU A 181 -10.96 8.26 -12.21
C GLU A 181 -9.73 7.68 -11.50
N PRO A 182 -9.18 8.39 -10.51
CA PRO A 182 -8.05 7.89 -9.73
C PRO A 182 -8.45 6.70 -8.86
N VAL A 183 -7.59 5.68 -8.83
CA VAL A 183 -7.79 4.45 -8.06
C VAL A 183 -6.58 4.18 -7.18
N VAL A 184 -6.83 3.84 -5.92
CA VAL A 184 -5.86 3.35 -4.94
C VAL A 184 -6.29 1.97 -4.46
N LEU A 185 -5.35 1.05 -4.31
CA LEU A 185 -5.52 -0.21 -3.60
C LEU A 185 -4.44 -0.34 -2.54
N THR A 186 -4.87 -0.49 -1.29
CA THR A 186 -4.00 -0.76 -0.14
C THR A 186 -4.24 -2.17 0.39
N GLY A 187 -3.31 -2.69 1.19
CA GLY A 187 -3.59 -3.92 1.92
C GLY A 187 -2.35 -4.63 2.42
N ASP A 188 -2.59 -5.49 3.40
CA ASP A 188 -1.74 -6.61 3.75
C ASP A 188 -2.12 -7.80 2.87
N PHE A 189 -1.24 -8.17 1.96
CA PHE A 189 -1.52 -9.27 1.02
C PHE A 189 -1.09 -10.62 1.54
N ASN A 190 -0.35 -10.64 2.66
CA ASN A 190 0.21 -11.88 3.21
C ASN A 190 0.94 -12.72 2.17
N GLU A 191 1.46 -12.07 1.15
CA GLU A 191 2.21 -12.62 0.02
C GLU A 191 3.22 -11.59 -0.44
N PRO A 192 4.50 -11.97 -0.64
CA PRO A 192 5.51 -11.05 -1.16
C PRO A 192 5.20 -10.59 -2.57
N SER A 193 5.92 -9.57 -3.03
CA SER A 193 5.81 -9.09 -4.41
C SER A 193 6.65 -9.91 -5.38
N PHE A 194 6.09 -10.16 -6.58
CA PHE A 194 6.87 -10.69 -7.71
C PHE A 194 8.04 -9.75 -8.10
N GLN A 195 7.97 -8.46 -7.75
CA GLN A 195 9.03 -7.48 -7.97
C GLN A 195 10.14 -7.54 -6.93
N ASP A 196 9.96 -8.31 -5.85
CA ASP A 196 10.92 -8.46 -4.76
C ASP A 196 11.59 -9.84 -4.76
N TRP A 197 10.84 -10.88 -5.16
CA TRP A 197 11.33 -12.24 -5.28
C TRP A 197 11.81 -12.53 -6.73
N THR A 198 12.74 -11.70 -7.19
CA THR A 198 13.31 -11.74 -8.54
C THR A 198 14.48 -12.73 -8.65
N GLN A 199 14.87 -13.09 -9.87
CA GLN A 199 16.09 -13.87 -10.10
C GLN A 199 17.33 -13.14 -9.56
N LYS A 200 17.38 -11.81 -9.72
CA LYS A 200 18.47 -10.97 -9.19
C LYS A 200 18.56 -11.05 -7.66
N ALA A 201 17.40 -11.06 -6.96
CA ALA A 201 17.37 -11.23 -5.51
C ALA A 201 17.82 -12.64 -5.09
N ALA A 202 17.43 -13.68 -5.83
CA ALA A 202 17.85 -15.06 -5.59
C ALA A 202 19.36 -15.25 -5.82
N ASP A 203 19.92 -14.69 -6.89
CA ASP A 203 21.35 -14.73 -7.19
C ASP A 203 22.19 -14.05 -6.09
N LYS A 204 21.61 -13.04 -5.43
CA LYS A 204 22.20 -12.35 -4.27
C LYS A 204 21.93 -13.05 -2.94
N LYS A 205 21.22 -14.19 -2.95
CA LYS A 205 20.82 -14.95 -1.75
C LYS A 205 19.98 -14.15 -0.75
N LEU A 206 19.24 -13.16 -1.24
CA LEU A 206 18.33 -12.36 -0.44
C LEU A 206 16.96 -13.00 -0.33
N VAL A 207 16.63 -13.87 -1.27
CA VAL A 207 15.48 -14.78 -1.25
C VAL A 207 15.97 -16.17 -1.68
N PRO A 208 15.32 -17.27 -1.26
CA PRO A 208 15.79 -18.62 -1.56
C PRO A 208 15.69 -18.99 -3.04
N LEU A 209 14.70 -18.46 -3.74
CA LEU A 209 14.49 -18.63 -5.19
C LEU A 209 13.57 -17.53 -5.74
N ALA A 210 13.58 -17.34 -7.06
CA ALA A 210 12.67 -16.41 -7.72
C ALA A 210 11.26 -16.98 -7.77
N VAL A 211 10.26 -16.18 -7.37
CA VAL A 211 8.85 -16.56 -7.42
C VAL A 211 8.00 -15.43 -8.01
N PRO A 212 7.31 -15.66 -9.14
CA PRO A 212 6.38 -14.68 -9.70
C PRO A 212 5.06 -14.68 -8.94
N TYR A 213 5.08 -14.24 -7.70
CA TYR A 213 3.93 -14.24 -6.79
C TYR A 213 2.66 -13.67 -7.44
N PRO A 214 1.56 -14.45 -7.47
CA PRO A 214 0.43 -14.17 -8.33
C PRO A 214 -0.42 -12.97 -7.90
N THR A 215 -0.51 -12.65 -6.61
CA THR A 215 -1.37 -11.57 -6.12
C THR A 215 -0.92 -10.22 -6.66
N THR A 216 0.30 -9.81 -6.37
CA THR A 216 0.84 -8.53 -6.83
C THR A 216 1.04 -8.50 -8.34
N LYS A 217 1.38 -9.64 -8.96
CA LYS A 217 1.53 -9.77 -10.42
C LYS A 217 0.21 -9.49 -11.14
N ARG A 218 -0.88 -10.16 -10.74
CA ARG A 218 -2.22 -9.99 -11.37
C ARG A 218 -2.78 -8.58 -11.17
N ILE A 219 -2.52 -7.94 -10.02
CA ILE A 219 -2.90 -6.54 -9.76
C ILE A 219 -2.13 -5.61 -10.71
N SER A 220 -0.82 -5.86 -10.92
CA SER A 220 -0.01 -5.08 -11.86
C SER A 220 -0.44 -5.31 -13.31
N GLU A 221 -0.75 -6.54 -13.70
CA GLU A 221 -1.28 -6.89 -15.04
C GLU A 221 -2.65 -6.25 -15.30
N ALA A 222 -3.47 -6.00 -14.26
CA ALA A 222 -4.70 -5.22 -14.37
C ALA A 222 -4.44 -3.71 -14.60
N GLY A 223 -3.18 -3.27 -14.56
CA GLY A 223 -2.76 -1.91 -14.87
C GLY A 223 -2.56 -1.01 -13.66
N MET A 224 -2.46 -1.55 -12.46
CA MET A 224 -2.05 -0.80 -11.26
C MET A 224 -0.53 -0.81 -11.10
N ARG A 225 0.01 0.25 -10.49
CA ARG A 225 1.44 0.41 -10.21
C ARG A 225 1.70 0.37 -8.71
N ASP A 226 2.66 -0.45 -8.31
CA ASP A 226 3.20 -0.46 -6.95
C ASP A 226 3.94 0.86 -6.68
N THR A 227 3.48 1.64 -5.72
CA THR A 227 4.05 2.95 -5.41
C THR A 227 5.46 2.85 -4.87
N TYR A 228 5.73 1.83 -4.02
CA TYR A 228 7.05 1.65 -3.43
C TYR A 228 8.08 1.30 -4.49
N ARG A 229 7.80 0.35 -5.39
CA ARG A 229 8.70 0.00 -6.49
C ARG A 229 8.78 1.05 -7.60
N THR A 230 7.78 1.93 -7.73
CA THR A 230 7.86 3.11 -8.58
C THR A 230 8.94 4.09 -8.10
N ILE A 231 9.05 4.32 -6.78
CA ILE A 231 10.04 5.23 -6.17
C ILE A 231 11.37 4.53 -5.92
N HIS A 232 11.34 3.26 -5.54
CA HIS A 232 12.50 2.46 -5.18
C HIS A 232 12.61 1.22 -6.10
N PRO A 233 13.02 1.40 -7.38
CA PRO A 233 12.98 0.32 -8.38
C PRO A 233 14.03 -0.78 -8.14
N ASP A 234 15.07 -0.53 -7.34
CA ASP A 234 16.11 -1.52 -7.01
C ASP A 234 15.74 -2.26 -5.73
N GLU A 235 15.20 -3.48 -5.90
CA GLU A 235 14.75 -4.36 -4.82
C GLU A 235 15.89 -4.87 -3.93
N ILE A 236 17.13 -4.75 -4.41
CA ILE A 236 18.31 -5.15 -3.64
C ILE A 236 18.72 -4.05 -2.66
N LYS A 237 18.72 -2.81 -3.13
CA LYS A 237 19.15 -1.65 -2.33
C LYS A 237 18.12 -1.18 -1.33
N LYS A 238 16.83 -1.29 -1.69
CA LYS A 238 15.74 -0.81 -0.85
C LYS A 238 14.68 -1.92 -0.75
N ARG A 239 14.86 -2.82 0.21
CA ARG A 239 13.99 -4.00 0.40
C ARG A 239 12.57 -3.59 0.78
N GLY A 240 12.42 -2.66 1.73
CA GLY A 240 11.14 -2.13 2.18
C GLY A 240 10.31 -3.13 2.97
N HIS A 241 10.93 -4.01 3.75
CA HIS A 241 10.26 -5.02 4.54
C HIS A 241 9.21 -4.40 5.47
N THR A 242 7.99 -4.90 5.37
CA THR A 242 6.87 -4.49 6.23
C THR A 242 6.55 -5.53 7.29
N TRP A 243 6.81 -6.78 7.04
CA TRP A 243 6.76 -7.91 7.95
C TRP A 243 8.18 -8.45 8.18
N THR A 244 8.75 -8.60 9.34
CA THR A 244 8.19 -8.18 10.62
C THR A 244 9.26 -7.35 11.38
N ASN A 245 8.84 -6.64 12.41
CA ASN A 245 9.72 -5.91 13.32
C ASN A 245 9.84 -6.59 14.69
N THR A 246 9.25 -7.78 14.86
CA THR A 246 9.21 -8.50 16.15
C THR A 246 10.33 -9.52 16.32
N THR A 247 11.02 -9.85 15.22
CA THR A 247 12.18 -10.76 15.20
C THR A 247 13.39 -10.09 14.57
N SER A 248 14.57 -10.65 14.79
CA SER A 248 15.78 -10.25 14.06
C SER A 248 15.73 -10.76 12.61
N PRO A 249 16.27 -10.01 11.61
CA PRO A 249 16.43 -10.51 10.24
C PRO A 249 17.26 -11.78 10.12
N GLU A 250 18.07 -12.09 11.14
CA GLU A 250 18.92 -13.30 11.23
C GLU A 250 18.23 -14.46 11.94
N ASP A 251 16.98 -14.30 12.42
CA ASP A 251 16.25 -15.40 13.08
C ASP A 251 15.98 -16.53 12.06
N PRO A 252 16.48 -17.75 12.28
CA PRO A 252 16.28 -18.86 11.37
C PRO A 252 14.82 -19.37 11.33
N ASN A 253 13.99 -18.94 12.26
CA ASN A 253 12.57 -19.31 12.35
C ASN A 253 11.65 -18.23 11.79
N ASP A 254 12.21 -17.21 11.12
CA ASP A 254 11.42 -16.14 10.50
C ASP A 254 12.03 -15.73 9.16
N PHE A 255 11.27 -14.96 8.38
CA PHE A 255 11.74 -14.37 7.13
C PHE A 255 11.03 -13.05 6.88
N HIS A 256 11.82 -11.99 6.73
CA HIS A 256 11.30 -10.65 6.58
C HIS A 256 10.96 -10.34 5.12
N ASP A 257 9.74 -9.92 4.87
CA ASP A 257 9.21 -9.61 3.55
C ASP A 257 8.46 -8.27 3.51
N ARG A 258 8.26 -7.77 2.30
CA ARG A 258 7.31 -6.71 2.02
C ARG A 258 6.00 -7.33 1.56
N ILE A 259 4.97 -7.26 2.39
CA ILE A 259 3.65 -7.85 2.18
C ILE A 259 2.50 -6.82 2.31
N ASP A 260 2.82 -5.59 2.72
CA ASP A 260 1.89 -4.47 2.78
C ASP A 260 2.15 -3.52 1.61
N PHE A 261 1.10 -3.14 0.90
CA PHE A 261 1.22 -2.45 -0.38
C PHE A 261 0.29 -1.25 -0.51
N VAL A 262 0.74 -0.28 -1.30
CA VAL A 262 -0.06 0.78 -1.89
C VAL A 262 0.12 0.73 -3.40
N PHE A 263 -0.94 0.37 -4.12
CA PHE A 263 -1.01 0.40 -5.58
C PHE A 263 -1.88 1.56 -6.05
N VAL A 264 -1.55 2.11 -7.23
CA VAL A 264 -2.30 3.24 -7.80
C VAL A 264 -2.52 3.10 -9.30
N LYS A 265 -3.60 3.73 -9.79
CA LYS A 265 -3.84 3.99 -11.21
C LYS A 265 -4.41 5.39 -11.39
N ASN A 266 -4.06 6.05 -12.49
CA ASN A 266 -4.46 7.44 -12.82
C ASN A 266 -4.03 8.45 -11.74
N LEU A 267 -2.89 8.21 -11.12
CA LEU A 267 -2.25 9.06 -10.11
C LEU A 267 -0.74 9.09 -10.37
N THR A 268 -0.09 10.22 -10.13
CA THR A 268 1.36 10.34 -10.20
C THR A 268 1.96 10.11 -8.82
N VAL A 269 2.84 9.10 -8.69
CA VAL A 269 3.55 8.80 -7.44
C VAL A 269 4.68 9.80 -7.26
N GLN A 270 4.66 10.53 -6.14
CA GLN A 270 5.69 11.52 -5.80
C GLN A 270 6.67 11.00 -4.75
N ASN A 271 6.19 10.15 -3.84
CA ASN A 271 6.98 9.51 -2.81
C ASN A 271 6.29 8.25 -2.30
N ALA A 272 7.08 7.30 -1.77
CA ALA A 272 6.58 6.13 -1.05
C ALA A 272 7.58 5.78 0.04
N GLN A 273 7.09 5.57 1.27
CA GLN A 273 7.89 5.44 2.48
C GLN A 273 7.34 4.35 3.38
N VAL A 274 8.25 3.66 4.08
CA VAL A 274 7.91 2.76 5.17
C VAL A 274 7.83 3.55 6.48
N VAL A 275 6.81 3.28 7.29
CA VAL A 275 6.61 3.83 8.64
C VAL A 275 6.81 2.71 9.64
N GLY A 276 7.73 2.86 10.58
CA GLY A 276 8.08 1.76 11.48
C GLY A 276 8.90 2.19 12.69
N GLU A 277 9.61 1.23 13.28
CA GLU A 277 10.25 1.32 14.60
C GLU A 277 11.65 1.95 14.61
N SER A 278 12.38 1.90 13.49
CA SER A 278 13.79 2.28 13.44
C SER A 278 14.21 2.85 12.09
N THR A 279 15.27 3.65 12.07
CA THR A 279 15.87 4.21 10.85
C THR A 279 16.50 3.17 9.94
N ASP A 280 16.81 1.99 10.44
CA ASP A 280 17.39 0.90 9.65
C ASP A 280 16.34 0.28 8.71
N ASN A 281 15.06 0.30 9.13
CA ASN A 281 13.97 -0.39 8.45
C ASN A 281 12.86 0.53 7.93
N ALA A 282 12.81 1.78 8.40
CA ALA A 282 11.73 2.72 8.07
C ALA A 282 12.25 4.10 7.72
N ASP A 283 11.50 4.82 6.89
CA ASP A 283 11.77 6.20 6.47
C ASP A 283 11.13 7.20 7.44
N ILE A 284 10.04 6.80 8.09
CA ILE A 284 9.33 7.56 9.13
C ILE A 284 9.32 6.70 10.40
N VAL A 285 9.90 7.21 11.48
CA VAL A 285 10.15 6.43 12.70
C VAL A 285 9.26 6.86 13.85
N LEU A 286 8.65 5.87 14.50
CA LEU A 286 7.92 6.00 15.76
C LEU A 286 8.35 4.92 16.74
N THR A 287 8.84 5.31 17.92
CA THR A 287 9.23 4.38 19.00
C THR A 287 8.50 4.76 20.28
N PRO A 288 7.87 3.79 20.98
CA PRO A 288 7.68 2.39 20.59
C PRO A 288 6.70 2.23 19.42
N TRP A 289 6.85 1.17 18.62
CA TRP A 289 5.99 0.87 17.49
C TRP A 289 4.83 -0.05 17.92
N PRO A 290 3.59 0.16 17.44
CA PRO A 290 2.41 -0.52 18.01
C PRO A 290 1.99 -1.81 17.28
N SER A 291 2.69 -2.23 16.22
CA SER A 291 2.29 -3.37 15.38
C SER A 291 3.46 -4.30 15.10
N ASP A 292 3.19 -5.53 14.66
CA ASP A 292 4.16 -6.45 14.07
C ASP A 292 4.39 -6.20 12.58
N HIS A 293 3.56 -5.36 11.96
CA HIS A 293 3.77 -4.83 10.62
C HIS A 293 4.25 -3.38 10.66
N ARG A 294 5.10 -2.99 9.70
CA ARG A 294 5.35 -1.59 9.36
C ARG A 294 4.28 -1.10 8.38
N GLY A 295 3.91 0.19 8.49
CA GLY A 295 3.00 0.81 7.55
C GLY A 295 3.70 1.25 6.26
N VAL A 296 2.95 1.41 5.17
CA VAL A 296 3.43 2.03 3.93
C VAL A 296 2.57 3.24 3.62
N VAL A 297 3.21 4.40 3.42
CA VAL A 297 2.53 5.62 3.00
C VAL A 297 3.06 6.09 1.65
N ALA A 298 2.15 6.43 0.73
CA ALA A 298 2.50 7.01 -0.57
C ALA A 298 1.93 8.42 -0.70
N LYS A 299 2.75 9.37 -1.17
CA LYS A 299 2.32 10.70 -1.59
C LYS A 299 2.05 10.67 -3.08
N VAL A 300 0.82 10.97 -3.47
CA VAL A 300 0.36 10.92 -4.86
C VAL A 300 -0.28 12.22 -5.29
N ALA A 301 -0.09 12.58 -6.56
CA ALA A 301 -0.71 13.73 -7.19
C ALA A 301 -1.93 13.29 -8.00
N ILE A 302 -3.03 14.01 -7.84
CA ILE A 302 -4.20 13.93 -8.69
C ILE A 302 -4.00 14.94 -9.80
N THR A 303 -3.80 14.47 -11.03
CA THR A 303 -3.77 15.33 -12.20
C THR A 303 -5.21 15.74 -12.50
N LEU A 304 -5.53 17.02 -12.35
CA LEU A 304 -6.79 17.56 -12.85
C LEU A 304 -6.68 17.57 -14.39
N ASN A 305 -7.49 16.79 -15.08
CA ASN A 305 -7.60 16.94 -16.53
C ASN A 305 -8.34 18.26 -16.77
N ASP A 306 -7.68 19.21 -17.44
CA ASP A 306 -8.24 20.50 -17.88
C ASP A 306 -9.29 20.36 -19.00
N ASP A 307 -9.88 19.20 -19.21
CA ASP A 307 -10.85 18.91 -20.28
C ASP A 307 -12.26 19.53 -20.06
N CYS A 308 -12.40 20.49 -19.13
CA CYS A 308 -13.70 21.14 -18.84
C CYS A 308 -13.83 22.61 -19.31
N PHE A 309 -12.91 23.13 -20.11
CA PHE A 309 -13.05 24.46 -20.72
C PHE A 309 -12.99 24.41 -22.24
N SER A 310 -13.85 23.64 -22.90
CA SER A 310 -14.33 23.97 -24.22
C SER A 310 -15.62 24.78 -24.04
N ILE A 311 -15.49 26.09 -24.02
CA ILE A 311 -16.61 27.01 -24.18
C ILE A 311 -16.91 27.00 -25.69
N ASP A 312 -18.08 26.47 -26.05
CA ASP A 312 -18.73 26.76 -27.34
C ASP A 312 -19.27 28.21 -27.34
#